data_0277faf99952b60b64df9463a9786ee1
#
_entry.id   0277faf99952b60b64df9463a9786ee1
#
_cell.length_a   1.000
_cell.length_b   1.000
_cell.length_c   1.000
_cell.angle_alpha   90.00
_cell.angle_beta   90.00
_cell.angle_gamma   90.00
#
_symmetry.space_group_name_H-M   'P 1'
#
loop_
_entity.id
_entity.type
_entity.pdbx_description
1 polymer ?
#
loop_
_entity_poly.entity_id
_entity_poly.type
_entity_poly.pdbx_seq_one_letter_code
_entity_poly.pdbx_strand_id
1 'polypeptide(L)'
;MPSILFSRVLPVGAAAAAAPVGAAVRRTLAAVLGWAVFVALLGGSGAALAQAQAQAAADPAADLGPLTQRWLDDAITRTQPAGMPLRMEVSVGALDSRLRLAPCARVEPYLPAGSRLWGRTRLGLRCVEGQTAWNVYLPVTIKAFGPAWVLTSPVAPGAVLTANDATQAEVDWAEESNAVMANPEMWVGQIAARQLGAGQALRQSMVRAPNLFKAGAQVKVVAQGVGYAVSSAGQAMSAGAAGQIVRIRMDNGRIVSGTVNETGTVMVAL
;
A
#
# COMPACT_ATOMS: atom_id res chain seq x y z
N MET A 1 -27.07 10.25 -45.47
CA MET A 1 -28.44 9.81 -45.80
C MET A 1 -28.46 8.29 -45.74
N PRO A 2 -29.42 7.61 -45.16
CA PRO A 2 -30.49 8.03 -44.24
C PRO A 2 -30.23 7.55 -42.78
N SER A 3 -30.58 8.20 -41.74
CA SER A 3 -31.86 8.55 -41.10
C SER A 3 -32.72 7.37 -40.68
N ILE A 4 -33.23 7.55 -39.42
CA ILE A 4 -34.48 7.05 -38.87
C ILE A 4 -34.31 5.78 -38.01
N LEU A 5 -34.83 5.64 -36.77
CA LEU A 5 -35.99 6.18 -36.04
C LEU A 5 -35.82 5.91 -34.56
N PHE A 6 -36.03 6.80 -33.72
CA PHE A 6 -37.02 7.04 -32.70
C PHE A 6 -37.95 5.85 -32.35
N SER A 7 -37.91 5.43 -31.08
CA SER A 7 -39.14 5.01 -30.42
C SER A 7 -39.06 5.35 -28.92
N ARG A 8 -39.80 6.38 -28.61
CA ARG A 8 -40.35 6.72 -27.26
C ARG A 8 -41.43 5.71 -26.92
N VAL A 9 -41.49 5.26 -25.69
CA VAL A 9 -42.74 4.98 -24.99
C VAL A 9 -42.56 5.33 -23.52
N LEU A 10 -43.27 6.34 -23.11
CA LEU A 10 -43.75 6.70 -21.78
C LEU A 10 -45.24 6.32 -21.73
N PRO A 11 -45.92 6.57 -20.65
CA PRO A 11 -46.02 5.98 -19.30
C PRO A 11 -47.45 5.46 -19.04
N VAL A 12 -47.82 5.04 -17.88
CA VAL A 12 -49.19 4.97 -17.31
C VAL A 12 -49.04 4.21 -16.00
N GLY A 13 -49.46 4.59 -14.85
CA GLY A 13 -50.49 5.43 -14.35
C GLY A 13 -50.74 4.88 -12.96
N ALA A 14 -50.70 5.65 -11.94
CA ALA A 14 -51.78 6.26 -11.17
C ALA A 14 -52.85 5.30 -10.63
N ALA A 15 -53.01 5.32 -9.30
CA ALA A 15 -54.24 5.36 -8.51
C ALA A 15 -53.88 4.90 -7.09
N ALA A 16 -53.84 5.67 -6.02
CA ALA A 16 -54.88 6.47 -5.39
C ALA A 16 -56.08 5.65 -4.93
N ALA A 17 -56.20 5.50 -3.63
CA ALA A 17 -57.47 5.49 -2.86
C ALA A 17 -57.11 5.16 -1.40
N ALA A 18 -57.12 6.11 -0.50
CA ALA A 18 -58.30 6.66 0.20
C ALA A 18 -58.73 5.80 1.40
N ALA A 19 -58.63 6.43 2.56
CA ALA A 19 -59.24 6.03 3.84
C ALA A 19 -60.77 6.11 3.75
N PRO A 20 -61.53 5.57 4.73
CA PRO A 20 -62.02 6.40 5.81
C PRO A 20 -62.13 5.66 7.19
N VAL A 21 -61.90 6.41 8.30
CA VAL A 21 -62.90 7.04 9.18
C VAL A 21 -63.98 6.09 9.77
N GLY A 22 -64.04 6.02 11.05
CA GLY A 22 -65.19 5.53 11.82
C GLY A 22 -64.78 5.27 13.26
N ALA A 23 -64.83 6.25 14.09
CA ALA A 23 -65.91 6.63 15.01
C ALA A 23 -66.07 5.64 16.18
N ALA A 24 -65.58 6.06 17.33
CA ALA A 24 -66.27 6.55 18.47
C ALA A 24 -67.44 5.64 18.98
N VAL A 25 -67.43 5.27 20.25
CA VAL A 25 -68.54 5.21 21.22
C VAL A 25 -67.90 4.80 22.56
N ARG A 26 -67.82 5.75 23.49
CA ARG A 26 -68.66 6.03 24.65
C ARG A 26 -68.55 5.01 25.79
N ARG A 27 -68.00 5.53 26.89
CA ARG A 27 -68.59 5.64 28.24
C ARG A 27 -69.21 4.40 28.86
N THR A 28 -68.70 4.00 30.00
CA THR A 28 -69.54 4.02 31.22
C THR A 28 -68.63 4.05 32.47
N LEU A 29 -68.93 4.97 33.33
CA LEU A 29 -68.58 5.05 34.74
C LEU A 29 -69.13 3.83 35.49
N ALA A 30 -68.38 3.37 36.49
CA ALA A 30 -69.00 3.01 37.77
C ALA A 30 -67.85 2.99 38.83
N ALA A 31 -68.02 3.87 39.72
CA ALA A 31 -67.37 3.94 41.01
C ALA A 31 -67.84 2.84 41.94
N VAL A 32 -66.98 2.23 42.68
CA VAL A 32 -67.29 1.75 44.03
C VAL A 32 -66.13 1.98 44.93
N LEU A 33 -66.37 2.83 45.91
CA LEU A 33 -65.57 3.02 47.12
C LEU A 33 -65.51 1.73 47.96
N GLY A 34 -64.37 1.54 48.61
CA GLY A 34 -64.34 0.58 49.75
C GLY A 34 -62.95 0.44 50.34
N TRP A 35 -62.59 1.32 51.21
CA TRP A 35 -62.01 1.09 52.54
C TRP A 35 -61.14 -0.17 52.73
N ALA A 36 -59.90 0.04 52.99
CA ALA A 36 -59.24 -0.44 54.22
C ALA A 36 -57.82 0.15 54.35
N VAL A 37 -57.77 1.18 55.15
CA VAL A 37 -56.54 1.57 55.88
C VAL A 37 -56.33 0.53 56.94
N PHE A 38 -55.21 -0.13 56.97
CA PHE A 38 -54.51 -0.54 58.23
C PHE A 38 -53.07 -0.98 57.94
N VAL A 39 -52.20 -0.13 58.33
CA VAL A 39 -50.97 -0.34 59.08
C VAL A 39 -50.33 -1.76 59.03
N ALA A 40 -49.16 -1.84 58.44
CA ALA A 40 -48.10 -2.68 58.91
C ALA A 40 -46.76 -1.98 58.66
N LEU A 41 -46.40 -1.13 59.59
CA LEU A 41 -45.00 -0.87 59.91
C LEU A 41 -44.41 -2.18 60.39
N LEU A 42 -43.52 -2.78 59.63
CA LEU A 42 -42.43 -3.64 60.14
C LEU A 42 -41.52 -4.02 58.94
N GLY A 43 -40.35 -3.43 58.95
CA GLY A 43 -39.12 -4.12 58.62
C GLY A 43 -39.03 -4.80 57.25
N GLY A 44 -39.01 -4.07 56.18
CA GLY A 44 -38.48 -4.56 54.94
C GLY A 44 -37.11 -3.90 54.69
N SER A 45 -36.06 -4.57 55.16
CA SER A 45 -34.68 -4.25 54.76
C SER A 45 -34.68 -4.13 53.25
N GLY A 46 -34.59 -2.90 52.77
CA GLY A 46 -34.26 -2.63 51.37
C GLY A 46 -32.94 -3.31 51.05
N ALA A 47 -33.02 -4.49 50.50
CA ALA A 47 -31.92 -5.01 49.73
C ALA A 47 -31.71 -4.01 48.60
N ALA A 48 -30.92 -3.00 48.85
CA ALA A 48 -30.24 -2.28 47.80
C ALA A 48 -29.51 -3.36 47.01
N LEU A 49 -30.15 -3.80 45.96
CA LEU A 49 -29.47 -4.43 44.83
C LEU A 49 -28.49 -3.40 44.32
N ALA A 50 -27.35 -3.32 45.04
CA ALA A 50 -26.12 -2.86 44.43
C ALA A 50 -25.96 -3.75 43.21
N GLN A 51 -26.50 -3.29 42.12
CA GLN A 51 -26.02 -3.67 40.79
C GLN A 51 -24.56 -3.22 40.81
N ALA A 52 -23.70 -4.05 41.38
CA ALA A 52 -22.32 -4.11 40.97
C ALA A 52 -22.41 -4.36 39.44
N GLN A 53 -22.47 -3.30 38.68
CA GLN A 53 -22.04 -3.31 37.33
C GLN A 53 -20.62 -3.85 37.44
N ALA A 54 -20.48 -5.15 37.24
CA ALA A 54 -19.24 -5.73 36.81
C ALA A 54 -18.93 -4.95 35.53
N GLN A 55 -18.18 -3.87 35.68
CA GLN A 55 -17.41 -3.32 34.58
C GLN A 55 -16.58 -4.51 34.13
N ALA A 56 -17.10 -5.19 33.10
CA ALA A 56 -16.30 -6.13 32.36
C ALA A 56 -15.03 -5.34 32.07
N ALA A 57 -13.93 -5.73 32.73
CA ALA A 57 -12.64 -5.14 32.45
C ALA A 57 -12.48 -5.27 30.95
N ALA A 58 -12.64 -4.16 30.26
CA ALA A 58 -12.49 -4.11 28.81
C ALA A 58 -11.14 -4.74 28.53
N ASP A 59 -11.14 -5.79 27.73
CA ASP A 59 -9.90 -6.46 27.35
C ASP A 59 -9.01 -5.38 26.71
N PRO A 60 -7.89 -5.00 27.34
CA PRO A 60 -7.07 -3.90 26.85
C PRO A 60 -6.57 -4.16 25.42
N ALA A 61 -6.62 -5.41 24.98
CA ALA A 61 -6.34 -5.78 23.59
C ALA A 61 -7.47 -5.42 22.63
N ALA A 62 -8.73 -5.36 23.09
CA ALA A 62 -9.88 -5.04 22.24
C ALA A 62 -9.89 -3.56 21.79
N ASP A 63 -9.38 -2.65 22.62
CA ASP A 63 -9.34 -1.21 22.31
C ASP A 63 -8.17 -0.79 21.42
N LEU A 64 -7.16 -1.66 21.24
CA LEU A 64 -5.98 -1.35 20.43
C LEU A 64 -6.27 -1.34 18.92
N GLY A 65 -7.24 -2.12 18.46
CA GLY A 65 -7.59 -2.22 17.05
C GLY A 65 -8.04 -0.89 16.44
N PRO A 66 -9.10 -0.25 16.95
CA PRO A 66 -9.59 1.03 16.44
C PRO A 66 -8.58 2.18 16.57
N LEU A 67 -7.79 2.19 17.64
CA LEU A 67 -6.73 3.18 17.82
C LEU A 67 -5.64 3.03 16.76
N THR A 68 -5.22 1.79 16.52
CA THR A 68 -4.20 1.45 15.53
C THR A 68 -4.67 1.78 14.12
N GLN A 69 -5.92 1.44 13.79
CA GLN A 69 -6.48 1.71 12.47
C GLN A 69 -6.50 3.21 12.17
N ARG A 70 -7.03 4.02 13.08
CA ARG A 70 -7.07 5.49 12.93
C ARG A 70 -5.67 6.08 12.75
N TRP A 71 -4.71 5.63 13.53
CA TRP A 71 -3.32 6.10 13.40
C TRP A 71 -2.72 5.73 12.05
N LEU A 72 -2.97 4.51 11.56
CA LEU A 72 -2.49 4.03 10.27
C LEU A 72 -3.11 4.82 9.11
N ASP A 73 -4.42 5.05 9.13
CA ASP A 73 -5.13 5.81 8.10
C ASP A 73 -4.57 7.24 7.99
N ASP A 74 -4.34 7.87 9.14
CA ASP A 74 -3.77 9.20 9.23
C ASP A 74 -2.28 9.24 8.78
N ALA A 75 -1.49 8.25 9.17
CA ALA A 75 -0.09 8.15 8.76
C ALA A 75 0.07 7.88 7.27
N ILE A 76 -0.77 7.03 6.68
CA ILE A 76 -0.77 6.73 5.24
C ILE A 76 -1.16 7.97 4.45
N THR A 77 -2.21 8.67 4.85
CA THR A 77 -2.65 9.91 4.18
C THR A 77 -1.53 10.95 4.12
N ARG A 78 -0.73 11.06 5.19
CA ARG A 78 0.43 11.98 5.22
C ARG A 78 1.62 11.52 4.39
N THR A 79 1.74 10.22 4.13
CA THR A 79 2.94 9.64 3.48
C THR A 79 2.72 9.39 1.98
N GLN A 80 1.49 9.48 1.48
CA GLN A 80 1.20 9.29 0.06
C GLN A 80 1.97 10.29 -0.81
N PRO A 81 2.71 9.82 -1.84
CA PRO A 81 3.40 10.70 -2.76
C PRO A 81 2.39 11.55 -3.54
N ALA A 82 2.63 12.85 -3.59
CA ALA A 82 1.83 13.73 -4.44
C ALA A 82 2.00 13.33 -5.92
N GLY A 83 0.90 13.10 -6.64
CA GLY A 83 0.90 12.84 -8.08
C GLY A 83 0.76 11.38 -8.51
N MET A 84 0.72 10.42 -7.59
CA MET A 84 0.47 9.02 -7.92
C MET A 84 -0.50 8.42 -6.89
N PRO A 85 -1.81 8.54 -7.10
CA PRO A 85 -2.80 8.02 -6.17
C PRO A 85 -2.78 6.49 -6.21
N LEU A 86 -2.15 5.89 -5.20
CA LEU A 86 -2.23 4.46 -4.96
C LEU A 86 -3.44 4.16 -4.06
N ARG A 87 -4.18 3.11 -4.38
CA ARG A 87 -5.25 2.61 -3.52
C ARG A 87 -4.63 1.77 -2.41
N MET A 88 -4.66 2.29 -1.19
CA MET A 88 -4.04 1.65 -0.04
C MET A 88 -5.03 0.73 0.66
N GLU A 89 -4.59 -0.48 0.98
CA GLU A 89 -5.33 -1.43 1.81
C GLU A 89 -4.48 -1.82 3.01
N VAL A 90 -5.05 -1.67 4.20
CA VAL A 90 -4.36 -1.94 5.47
C VAL A 90 -5.02 -3.11 6.16
N SER A 91 -4.21 -4.11 6.49
CA SER A 91 -4.61 -5.24 7.33
C SER A 91 -3.79 -5.22 8.62
N VAL A 92 -4.49 -5.09 9.72
CA VAL A 92 -3.90 -5.16 11.06
C VAL A 92 -4.03 -6.59 11.57
N GLY A 93 -2.90 -7.21 11.90
CA GLY A 93 -2.89 -8.54 12.50
C GLY A 93 -3.21 -8.50 13.98
N ALA A 94 -3.36 -9.67 14.59
CA ALA A 94 -3.60 -9.78 16.01
C ALA A 94 -2.28 -9.81 16.82
N LEU A 95 -2.32 -9.32 18.03
CA LEU A 95 -1.28 -9.58 19.01
C LEU A 95 -1.30 -11.06 19.42
N ASP A 96 -0.15 -11.58 19.86
CA ASP A 96 -0.08 -12.93 20.41
C ASP A 96 -1.04 -13.04 21.61
N SER A 97 -1.97 -13.99 21.55
CA SER A 97 -2.98 -14.23 22.59
C SER A 97 -2.40 -14.63 23.95
N ARG A 98 -1.12 -15.00 23.99
CA ARG A 98 -0.38 -15.30 25.21
C ARG A 98 0.08 -14.04 25.95
N LEU A 99 0.14 -12.89 25.27
CA LEU A 99 0.53 -11.64 25.88
C LEU A 99 -0.55 -11.20 26.89
N ARG A 100 -0.10 -10.86 28.09
CA ARG A 100 -0.91 -10.24 29.14
C ARG A 100 -0.39 -8.83 29.33
N LEU A 101 -1.08 -7.86 28.74
CA LEU A 101 -0.73 -6.47 28.86
C LEU A 101 -1.31 -5.90 30.16
N ALA A 102 -0.50 -5.16 30.91
CA ALA A 102 -1.01 -4.41 32.05
C ALA A 102 -1.97 -3.30 31.58
N PRO A 103 -2.96 -2.93 32.39
CA PRO A 103 -3.84 -1.81 32.09
C PRO A 103 -3.06 -0.54 31.81
N CYS A 104 -3.48 0.19 30.75
CA CYS A 104 -2.83 1.40 30.29
C CYS A 104 -3.87 2.48 29.97
N ALA A 105 -3.71 3.65 30.55
CA ALA A 105 -4.59 4.79 30.32
C ALA A 105 -4.34 5.45 28.95
N ARG A 106 -3.07 5.44 28.47
CA ARG A 106 -2.71 6.01 27.19
C ARG A 106 -1.69 5.14 26.45
N VAL A 107 -2.14 4.59 25.32
CA VAL A 107 -1.30 3.83 24.41
C VAL A 107 -0.92 4.72 23.22
N GLU A 108 0.35 4.72 22.88
CA GLU A 108 0.88 5.51 21.77
C GLU A 108 1.40 4.57 20.66
N PRO A 109 0.76 4.58 19.48
CA PRO A 109 1.28 3.90 18.30
C PRO A 109 2.49 4.65 17.74
N TYR A 110 3.49 3.93 17.27
CA TYR A 110 4.65 4.52 16.60
C TYR A 110 5.22 3.59 15.55
N LEU A 111 5.90 4.17 14.55
CA LEU A 111 6.64 3.41 13.55
C LEU A 111 8.07 3.17 14.06
N PRO A 112 8.51 1.91 14.20
CA PRO A 112 9.88 1.61 14.63
C PRO A 112 10.90 2.18 13.64
N ALA A 113 12.06 2.59 14.15
CA ALA A 113 13.15 3.10 13.32
C ALA A 113 13.54 2.12 12.22
N GLY A 114 13.69 2.61 10.98
CA GLY A 114 13.98 1.79 9.80
C GLY A 114 12.80 1.05 9.21
N SER A 115 11.61 1.08 9.85
CA SER A 115 10.37 0.55 9.27
C SER A 115 9.72 1.56 8.33
N ARG A 116 8.95 1.05 7.37
CA ARG A 116 8.14 1.85 6.44
C ARG A 116 6.72 1.32 6.43
N LEU A 117 5.75 2.20 6.17
CA LEU A 117 4.35 1.83 5.97
C LEU A 117 4.15 1.27 4.54
N TRP A 118 4.77 0.10 4.30
CA TRP A 118 4.82 -0.53 2.98
C TRP A 118 5.02 -2.04 3.09
N GLY A 119 4.15 -2.83 2.47
CA GLY A 119 4.20 -4.27 2.52
C GLY A 119 3.98 -4.81 3.93
N ARG A 120 4.67 -5.88 4.27
CA ARG A 120 4.64 -6.46 5.61
C ARG A 120 5.56 -5.66 6.54
N THR A 121 4.99 -5.08 7.56
CA THR A 121 5.70 -4.25 8.53
C THR A 121 5.18 -4.50 9.95
N ARG A 122 5.73 -3.78 10.91
CA ARG A 122 5.31 -3.85 12.32
C ARG A 122 5.05 -2.44 12.83
N LEU A 123 3.97 -2.29 13.56
CA LEU A 123 3.67 -1.08 14.31
C LEU A 123 4.01 -1.31 15.78
N GLY A 124 4.74 -0.40 16.38
CA GLY A 124 4.98 -0.41 17.83
C GLY A 124 3.80 0.22 18.56
N LEU A 125 3.38 -0.38 19.67
CA LEU A 125 2.42 0.15 20.60
C LEU A 125 3.08 0.22 21.97
N ARG A 126 3.17 1.40 22.56
CA ARG A 126 3.76 1.59 23.87
C ARG A 126 2.77 2.21 24.85
N CYS A 127 2.79 1.72 26.07
CA CYS A 127 2.08 2.36 27.15
C CYS A 127 2.90 3.53 27.70
N VAL A 128 2.34 4.73 27.63
CA VAL A 128 2.99 5.95 28.12
C VAL A 128 2.39 6.45 29.42
N GLU A 129 1.17 6.03 29.75
CA GLU A 129 0.50 6.31 31.04
C GLU A 129 -0.13 5.02 31.58
N GLY A 130 0.50 4.40 32.55
CA GLY A 130 0.05 3.18 33.20
C GLY A 130 0.97 2.82 34.38
N GLN A 131 0.51 1.89 35.21
CA GLN A 131 1.30 1.40 36.33
C GLN A 131 2.56 0.65 35.89
N THR A 132 2.47 -0.01 34.76
CA THR A 132 3.57 -0.78 34.17
C THR A 132 3.75 -0.35 32.74
N ALA A 133 4.93 0.15 32.41
CA ALA A 133 5.29 0.43 31.02
C ALA A 133 5.46 -0.87 30.23
N TRP A 134 4.87 -0.92 29.03
CA TRP A 134 5.05 -2.03 28.10
C TRP A 134 5.19 -1.51 26.68
N ASN A 135 5.82 -2.31 25.86
CA ASN A 135 6.00 -2.05 24.43
C ASN A 135 5.83 -3.36 23.66
N VAL A 136 4.93 -3.37 22.70
CA VAL A 136 4.62 -4.54 21.88
C VAL A 136 4.60 -4.17 20.40
N TYR A 137 4.77 -5.16 19.54
CA TYR A 137 4.74 -4.97 18.10
C TYR A 137 3.55 -5.70 17.49
N LEU A 138 2.76 -4.95 16.73
CA LEU A 138 1.61 -5.46 16.02
C LEU A 138 2.00 -5.68 14.54
N PRO A 139 1.81 -6.88 13.98
CA PRO A 139 2.06 -7.11 12.56
C PRO A 139 1.01 -6.36 11.73
N VAL A 140 1.47 -5.63 10.73
CA VAL A 140 0.63 -4.86 9.81
C VAL A 140 1.03 -5.20 8.39
N THR A 141 0.06 -5.39 7.51
CA THR A 141 0.28 -5.54 6.08
C THR A 141 -0.37 -4.38 5.35
N ILE A 142 0.41 -3.66 4.57
CA ILE A 142 -0.03 -2.53 3.78
C ILE A 142 0.16 -2.90 2.32
N LYS A 143 -0.93 -3.00 1.58
CA LYS A 143 -0.94 -3.17 0.12
C LYS A 143 -1.15 -1.82 -0.53
N ALA A 144 -0.49 -1.61 -1.66
CA ALA A 144 -0.55 -0.36 -2.40
C ALA A 144 -0.85 -0.68 -3.88
N PHE A 145 -2.11 -0.59 -4.26
CA PHE A 145 -2.55 -0.91 -5.61
C PHE A 145 -2.42 0.30 -6.52
N GLY A 146 -1.82 0.06 -7.67
CA GLY A 146 -1.65 1.07 -8.71
C GLY A 146 -1.39 0.47 -10.08
N PRO A 147 -1.40 1.31 -11.13
CA PRO A 147 -1.15 0.85 -12.49
C PRO A 147 0.29 0.38 -12.66
N ALA A 148 0.47 -0.75 -13.31
CA ALA A 148 1.77 -1.31 -13.65
C ALA A 148 1.70 -2.09 -14.96
N TRP A 149 2.85 -2.42 -15.51
CA TRP A 149 2.95 -3.27 -16.69
C TRP A 149 3.15 -4.72 -16.28
N VAL A 150 2.27 -5.58 -16.77
CA VAL A 150 2.23 -7.02 -16.44
C VAL A 150 2.50 -7.79 -17.73
N LEU A 151 3.44 -8.74 -17.68
CA LEU A 151 3.81 -9.55 -18.81
C LEU A 151 2.65 -10.43 -19.30
N THR A 152 2.40 -10.42 -20.60
CA THR A 152 1.36 -11.24 -21.26
C THR A 152 1.83 -12.65 -21.58
N SER A 153 3.14 -12.83 -21.76
CA SER A 153 3.78 -14.10 -22.09
C SER A 153 5.12 -14.27 -21.37
N PRO A 154 5.64 -15.49 -21.25
CA PRO A 154 6.97 -15.72 -20.69
C PRO A 154 8.05 -15.11 -21.57
N VAL A 155 9.08 -14.49 -20.93
CA VAL A 155 10.21 -13.87 -21.61
C VAL A 155 11.50 -14.56 -21.20
N ALA A 156 12.30 -14.99 -22.19
CA ALA A 156 13.57 -15.66 -21.93
C ALA A 156 14.64 -14.68 -21.44
N PRO A 157 15.64 -15.15 -20.65
CA PRO A 157 16.76 -14.32 -20.24
C PRO A 157 17.50 -13.75 -21.46
N GLY A 158 17.84 -12.47 -21.41
CA GLY A 158 18.54 -11.79 -22.49
C GLY A 158 17.68 -11.34 -23.67
N ALA A 159 16.39 -11.68 -23.69
CA ALA A 159 15.45 -11.18 -24.70
C ALA A 159 15.19 -9.69 -24.47
N VAL A 160 15.03 -8.95 -25.58
CA VAL A 160 14.65 -7.53 -25.54
C VAL A 160 13.16 -7.41 -25.34
N LEU A 161 12.76 -6.62 -24.38
CA LEU A 161 11.35 -6.33 -24.11
C LEU A 161 10.80 -5.30 -25.10
N THR A 162 9.65 -5.58 -25.63
CA THR A 162 8.92 -4.71 -26.57
C THR A 162 7.59 -4.26 -25.95
N ALA A 163 6.99 -3.20 -26.47
CA ALA A 163 5.71 -2.70 -25.98
C ALA A 163 4.58 -3.75 -26.00
N ASN A 164 4.71 -4.79 -26.86
CA ASN A 164 3.70 -5.85 -27.00
C ASN A 164 3.83 -6.96 -25.94
N ASP A 165 4.93 -7.00 -25.19
CA ASP A 165 5.20 -8.06 -24.21
C ASP A 165 4.45 -7.87 -22.89
N ALA A 166 3.91 -6.66 -22.65
CA ALA A 166 3.21 -6.35 -21.41
C ALA A 166 1.94 -5.54 -21.66
N THR A 167 0.98 -5.68 -20.77
CA THR A 167 -0.26 -4.91 -20.71
C THR A 167 -0.37 -4.19 -19.37
N GLN A 168 -1.12 -3.08 -19.36
CA GLN A 168 -1.34 -2.34 -18.13
C GLN A 168 -2.40 -3.04 -17.25
N ALA A 169 -2.10 -3.23 -15.98
CA ALA A 169 -3.02 -3.79 -14.98
C ALA A 169 -2.77 -3.14 -13.62
N GLU A 170 -3.75 -3.24 -12.73
CA GLU A 170 -3.59 -2.84 -11.33
C GLU A 170 -2.86 -3.95 -10.57
N VAL A 171 -1.78 -3.62 -9.88
CA VAL A 171 -0.99 -4.56 -9.09
C VAL A 171 -0.65 -4.00 -7.71
N ASP A 172 -0.36 -4.87 -6.78
CA ASP A 172 0.17 -4.45 -5.46
C ASP A 172 1.67 -4.10 -5.58
N TRP A 173 1.97 -2.81 -5.50
CA TRP A 173 3.34 -2.31 -5.54
C TRP A 173 4.15 -2.70 -4.31
N ALA A 174 3.45 -2.94 -3.19
CA ALA A 174 4.07 -3.27 -1.92
C ALA A 174 4.32 -4.77 -1.72
N GLU A 175 3.90 -5.62 -2.67
CA GLU A 175 4.11 -7.07 -2.63
C GLU A 175 5.59 -7.45 -2.55
N GLU A 176 6.43 -6.74 -3.32
CA GLU A 176 7.89 -6.92 -3.34
C GLU A 176 8.60 -5.60 -3.06
N SER A 177 9.84 -5.69 -2.58
CA SER A 177 10.67 -4.52 -2.25
C SER A 177 11.19 -3.77 -3.48
N ASN A 178 11.25 -4.43 -4.64
CA ASN A 178 11.74 -3.83 -5.88
C ASN A 178 10.69 -2.91 -6.51
N ALA A 179 11.12 -1.75 -6.95
CA ALA A 179 10.25 -0.75 -7.56
C ALA A 179 9.55 -1.28 -8.82
N VAL A 180 8.25 -1.00 -8.92
CA VAL A 180 7.42 -1.31 -10.08
C VAL A 180 7.73 -0.32 -11.20
N MET A 181 7.75 -0.80 -12.43
CA MET A 181 7.96 0.03 -13.62
C MET A 181 6.60 0.49 -14.15
N ALA A 182 6.24 1.74 -13.82
CA ALA A 182 4.95 2.33 -14.21
C ALA A 182 4.95 2.87 -15.64
N ASN A 183 6.10 3.32 -16.16
CA ASN A 183 6.22 3.91 -17.48
C ASN A 183 6.83 2.94 -18.50
N PRO A 184 6.30 2.85 -19.73
CA PRO A 184 6.87 2.02 -20.80
C PRO A 184 8.32 2.36 -21.11
N GLU A 185 8.68 3.63 -21.04
CA GLU A 185 10.04 4.13 -21.32
C GLU A 185 11.11 3.50 -20.39
N MET A 186 10.70 3.02 -19.21
CA MET A 186 11.61 2.41 -18.25
C MET A 186 12.00 0.98 -18.62
N TRP A 187 11.22 0.29 -19.46
CA TRP A 187 11.42 -1.14 -19.70
C TRP A 187 11.42 -1.52 -21.21
N VAL A 188 10.76 -0.76 -22.08
CA VAL A 188 10.81 -1.00 -23.52
C VAL A 188 12.24 -0.80 -24.04
N GLY A 189 12.75 -1.79 -24.78
CA GLY A 189 14.15 -1.81 -25.22
C GLY A 189 15.15 -2.33 -24.20
N GLN A 190 14.74 -2.56 -22.96
CA GLN A 190 15.56 -3.24 -21.95
C GLN A 190 15.61 -4.74 -22.21
N ILE A 191 16.56 -5.43 -21.65
CA ILE A 191 16.69 -6.88 -21.74
C ILE A 191 16.32 -7.55 -20.42
N ALA A 192 15.62 -8.68 -20.52
CA ALA A 192 15.29 -9.48 -19.37
C ALA A 192 16.59 -9.97 -18.66
N ALA A 193 16.76 -9.62 -17.41
CA ALA A 193 17.93 -10.03 -16.62
C ALA A 193 17.90 -11.51 -16.23
N ARG A 194 16.70 -12.08 -16.15
CA ARG A 194 16.40 -13.49 -15.85
C ARG A 194 15.19 -13.95 -16.63
N GLN A 195 14.81 -15.21 -16.53
CA GLN A 195 13.53 -15.67 -17.04
C GLN A 195 12.39 -14.99 -16.30
N LEU A 196 11.42 -14.48 -17.04
CA LEU A 196 10.23 -13.82 -16.54
C LEU A 196 9.00 -14.65 -16.94
N GLY A 197 8.02 -14.74 -16.05
CA GLY A 197 6.77 -15.47 -16.27
C GLY A 197 5.64 -14.56 -16.74
N ALA A 198 4.68 -15.12 -17.45
CA ALA A 198 3.43 -14.44 -17.73
C ALA A 198 2.71 -14.06 -16.43
N GLY A 199 2.01 -12.93 -16.41
CA GLY A 199 1.31 -12.43 -15.23
C GLY A 199 2.21 -11.73 -14.19
N GLN A 200 3.52 -11.66 -14.40
CA GLN A 200 4.42 -10.92 -13.50
C GLN A 200 4.38 -9.42 -13.81
N ALA A 201 4.25 -8.60 -12.76
CA ALA A 201 4.45 -7.16 -12.88
C ALA A 201 5.93 -6.85 -13.11
N LEU A 202 6.21 -6.01 -14.08
CA LEU A 202 7.57 -5.58 -14.39
C LEU A 202 8.15 -4.73 -13.26
N ARG A 203 9.30 -5.16 -12.74
CA ARG A 203 10.03 -4.47 -11.67
C ARG A 203 11.47 -4.20 -12.10
N GLN A 204 12.07 -3.18 -11.50
CA GLN A 204 13.39 -2.70 -11.86
C GLN A 204 14.48 -3.79 -11.84
N SER A 205 14.40 -4.74 -10.91
CA SER A 205 15.36 -5.86 -10.82
C SER A 205 15.21 -6.92 -11.91
N MET A 206 14.14 -6.88 -12.70
CA MET A 206 13.85 -7.87 -13.74
C MET A 206 14.48 -7.54 -15.08
N VAL A 207 14.91 -6.29 -15.26
CA VAL A 207 15.42 -5.79 -16.52
C VAL A 207 16.79 -5.14 -16.33
N ARG A 208 17.52 -5.03 -17.42
CA ARG A 208 18.81 -4.33 -17.49
C ARG A 208 18.98 -3.67 -18.84
N ALA A 209 19.75 -2.61 -18.90
CA ALA A 209 20.06 -1.96 -20.15
C ALA A 209 20.79 -2.91 -21.13
N PRO A 210 20.51 -2.83 -22.43
CA PRO A 210 21.26 -3.58 -23.43
C PRO A 210 22.72 -3.15 -23.45
N ASN A 211 23.62 -4.13 -23.67
CA ASN A 211 25.03 -3.82 -23.83
C ASN A 211 25.24 -3.11 -25.18
N LEU A 212 25.86 -1.96 -25.14
CA LEU A 212 26.23 -1.19 -26.34
C LEU A 212 27.47 -1.75 -27.03
N PHE A 213 28.31 -2.45 -26.27
CA PHE A 213 29.48 -3.16 -26.80
C PHE A 213 29.81 -4.41 -25.94
N LYS A 214 30.55 -5.34 -26.52
CA LYS A 214 31.03 -6.57 -25.86
C LYS A 214 32.44 -6.39 -25.31
N ALA A 215 32.84 -7.29 -24.43
CA ALA A 215 34.26 -7.39 -24.02
C ALA A 215 35.13 -7.60 -25.26
N GLY A 216 36.28 -6.95 -25.30
CA GLY A 216 37.23 -6.97 -26.42
C GLY A 216 36.92 -5.97 -27.53
N ALA A 217 35.76 -5.30 -27.51
CA ALA A 217 35.42 -4.29 -28.52
C ALA A 217 36.31 -3.05 -28.39
N GLN A 218 36.66 -2.46 -29.53
CA GLN A 218 37.26 -1.14 -29.59
C GLN A 218 36.17 -0.08 -29.31
N VAL A 219 36.46 0.77 -28.35
CA VAL A 219 35.53 1.83 -27.89
C VAL A 219 36.24 3.18 -27.90
N LYS A 220 35.48 4.22 -28.16
CA LYS A 220 35.97 5.60 -28.00
C LYS A 220 35.97 5.96 -26.53
N VAL A 221 37.10 6.46 -26.04
CA VAL A 221 37.29 6.96 -24.70
C VAL A 221 37.44 8.48 -24.77
N VAL A 222 36.66 9.20 -23.99
CA VAL A 222 36.74 10.66 -23.90
C VAL A 222 37.08 11.02 -22.45
N ALA A 223 38.24 11.60 -22.26
CA ALA A 223 38.65 12.17 -21.01
C ALA A 223 38.30 13.65 -20.98
N GLN A 224 37.47 14.04 -20.02
CA GLN A 224 36.95 15.41 -19.92
C GLN A 224 37.56 16.11 -18.69
N GLY A 225 38.22 17.24 -18.94
CA GLY A 225 38.73 18.17 -17.95
C GLY A 225 38.08 19.54 -18.05
N VAL A 226 38.51 20.47 -17.21
CA VAL A 226 37.99 21.85 -17.24
C VAL A 226 38.43 22.56 -18.51
N GLY A 227 37.52 22.83 -19.44
CA GLY A 227 37.79 23.56 -20.67
C GLY A 227 38.36 22.73 -21.82
N TYR A 228 38.57 21.42 -21.67
CA TYR A 228 39.10 20.57 -22.74
C TYR A 228 38.54 19.14 -22.67
N ALA A 229 38.54 18.45 -23.81
CA ALA A 229 38.23 17.04 -23.91
C ALA A 229 39.23 16.37 -24.85
N VAL A 230 39.78 15.23 -24.42
CA VAL A 230 40.71 14.41 -25.21
C VAL A 230 40.03 13.11 -25.54
N SER A 231 40.05 12.74 -26.82
CA SER A 231 39.49 11.46 -27.27
C SER A 231 40.62 10.51 -27.70
N SER A 232 40.48 9.25 -27.32
CA SER A 232 41.38 8.16 -27.70
C SER A 232 40.55 6.89 -27.96
N ALA A 233 41.20 5.88 -28.53
CA ALA A 233 40.65 4.54 -28.63
C ALA A 233 41.20 3.66 -27.51
N GLY A 234 40.39 2.64 -27.15
CA GLY A 234 40.82 1.63 -26.20
C GLY A 234 39.97 0.37 -26.31
N GLN A 235 40.45 -0.72 -25.78
CA GLN A 235 39.78 -2.00 -25.80
C GLN A 235 38.99 -2.22 -24.51
N ALA A 236 37.69 -2.47 -24.63
CA ALA A 236 36.82 -2.77 -23.49
C ALA A 236 37.20 -4.12 -22.86
N MET A 237 37.42 -4.14 -21.54
CA MET A 237 37.74 -5.36 -20.80
C MET A 237 36.48 -6.12 -20.38
N SER A 238 35.34 -5.50 -20.40
CA SER A 238 34.02 -6.07 -20.14
C SER A 238 32.96 -5.54 -21.12
N ALA A 239 31.83 -6.20 -21.25
CA ALA A 239 30.68 -5.62 -21.93
C ALA A 239 30.21 -4.37 -21.19
N GLY A 240 29.65 -3.39 -21.88
CA GLY A 240 29.21 -2.13 -21.32
C GLY A 240 27.82 -1.73 -21.80
N ALA A 241 26.97 -1.37 -20.85
CA ALA A 241 25.67 -0.74 -21.07
C ALA A 241 25.73 0.75 -20.69
N ALA A 242 24.77 1.54 -21.18
CA ALA A 242 24.68 2.96 -20.82
C ALA A 242 24.62 3.15 -19.32
N GLY A 243 25.37 4.13 -18.79
CA GLY A 243 25.49 4.42 -17.36
C GLY A 243 26.41 3.48 -16.57
N GLN A 244 26.90 2.40 -17.17
CA GLN A 244 27.77 1.43 -16.50
C GLN A 244 29.22 1.90 -16.47
N ILE A 245 29.89 1.66 -15.33
CA ILE A 245 31.34 1.87 -15.21
C ILE A 245 32.04 0.64 -15.78
N VAL A 246 32.94 0.86 -16.73
CA VAL A 246 33.71 -0.20 -17.40
C VAL A 246 35.19 0.10 -17.34
N ARG A 247 36.01 -0.95 -17.40
CA ARG A 247 37.46 -0.81 -17.52
C ARG A 247 37.88 -0.97 -18.99
N ILE A 248 38.74 -0.05 -19.42
CA ILE A 248 39.21 0.03 -20.79
C ILE A 248 40.74 -0.08 -20.75
N ARG A 249 41.29 -0.93 -21.60
CA ARG A 249 42.75 -0.99 -21.85
C ARG A 249 43.06 -0.04 -22.99
N MET A 250 43.85 0.98 -22.71
CA MET A 250 44.35 1.93 -23.71
C MET A 250 45.49 1.31 -24.54
N ASP A 251 45.77 1.87 -25.72
CA ASP A 251 46.84 1.40 -26.62
C ASP A 251 48.24 1.42 -25.98
N ASN A 252 48.44 2.29 -24.99
CA ASN A 252 49.68 2.36 -24.20
C ASN A 252 49.75 1.31 -23.05
N GLY A 253 48.79 0.36 -23.01
CA GLY A 253 48.69 -0.68 -22.00
C GLY A 253 48.06 -0.25 -20.66
N ARG A 254 47.83 1.03 -20.44
CA ARG A 254 47.19 1.52 -19.20
C ARG A 254 45.70 1.12 -19.17
N ILE A 255 45.21 0.83 -17.95
CA ILE A 255 43.80 0.54 -17.71
C ILE A 255 43.19 1.78 -17.06
N VAL A 256 42.10 2.26 -17.67
CA VAL A 256 41.31 3.36 -17.15
C VAL A 256 39.87 2.88 -16.91
N SER A 257 39.21 3.48 -15.93
CA SER A 257 37.77 3.25 -15.67
C SER A 257 36.98 4.47 -16.10
N GLY A 258 35.86 4.24 -16.74
CA GLY A 258 34.97 5.32 -17.17
C GLY A 258 33.54 4.87 -17.28
N THR A 259 32.62 5.82 -17.38
CA THR A 259 31.19 5.59 -17.51
C THR A 259 30.81 5.56 -18.99
N VAL A 260 30.05 4.55 -19.41
CA VAL A 260 29.53 4.42 -20.76
C VAL A 260 28.37 5.39 -20.93
N ASN A 261 28.41 6.23 -21.99
CA ASN A 261 27.28 7.06 -22.35
C ASN A 261 26.28 6.31 -23.26
N GLU A 262 25.18 6.95 -23.65
CA GLU A 262 24.13 6.35 -24.49
C GLU A 262 24.62 5.98 -25.90
N THR A 263 25.70 6.58 -26.38
CA THR A 263 26.30 6.30 -27.71
C THR A 263 27.38 5.22 -27.70
N GLY A 264 27.64 4.60 -26.50
CA GLY A 264 28.71 3.61 -26.35
C GLY A 264 30.11 4.21 -26.19
N THR A 265 30.24 5.53 -26.03
CA THR A 265 31.49 6.20 -25.71
C THR A 265 31.77 6.11 -24.22
N VAL A 266 32.99 5.88 -23.82
CA VAL A 266 33.39 5.80 -22.41
C VAL A 266 33.92 7.15 -21.95
N MET A 267 33.23 7.75 -20.97
CA MET A 267 33.60 9.04 -20.37
C MET A 267 34.50 8.79 -19.15
N VAL A 268 35.63 9.41 -19.13
CA VAL A 268 36.62 9.33 -18.01
C VAL A 268 36.75 10.72 -17.40
N ALA A 269 36.54 10.84 -16.08
CA ALA A 269 36.85 12.08 -15.37
C ALA A 269 38.36 12.11 -15.09
N LEU A 270 38.98 13.27 -15.31
CA LEU A 270 40.41 13.53 -15.06
C LEU A 270 40.61 14.18 -13.69
#